data_2487047227e8bb9183ea36d025b4d95d
#
_entry.id   2487047227e8bb9183ea36d025b4d95d
#
_cell.length_a   1.000
_cell.length_b   1.000
_cell.length_c   1.000
_cell.angle_alpha   90.00
_cell.angle_beta   90.00
_cell.angle_gamma   90.00
#
_symmetry.space_group_name_H-M   'P 1'
#
loop_
_entity.id
_entity.type
_entity.pdbx_description
1 polymer ?
#
loop_
_entity_poly.entity_id
_entity_poly.type
_entity_poly.pdbx_seq_one_letter_code
_entity_poly.pdbx_strand_id
1 'polypeptide(L)'
;MQLSLFSSGRPRIDPAFVGAGGAALHHVDLGRGAWLERVSGWLHGHETVFRSVRRSARWRSAERKMYDRVVAVPRLMARFPEDGVGHPVLTDIAQALTRRYGYADWSRSAALYRDGRDSVAFHGDRMGAQR
;
A
#
# COMPACT_ATOMS: atom_id res chain seq x y z
N MET A 1 13.90 -27.63 17.23
CA MET A 1 13.96 -26.21 17.65
C MET A 1 13.11 -25.40 16.67
N GLN A 2 11.87 -25.15 17.01
CA GLN A 2 10.88 -24.54 16.13
C GLN A 2 10.93 -23.03 16.35
N LEU A 3 11.50 -22.30 15.41
CA LEU A 3 11.50 -20.84 15.43
C LEU A 3 10.06 -20.36 15.20
N SER A 4 9.43 -19.86 16.24
CA SER A 4 8.17 -19.14 16.15
C SER A 4 8.40 -17.84 15.40
N LEU A 5 8.15 -17.84 14.10
CA LEU A 5 8.23 -16.68 13.20
C LEU A 5 7.04 -15.71 13.33
N PHE A 6 6.16 -15.94 14.28
CA PHE A 6 4.97 -15.11 14.48
C PHE A 6 5.11 -14.29 15.75
N SER A 7 5.77 -13.16 15.64
CA SER A 7 5.66 -12.12 16.64
C SER A 7 4.22 -11.58 16.61
N SER A 8 3.40 -12.07 17.55
CA SER A 8 2.02 -11.60 17.77
C SER A 8 1.98 -10.22 18.45
N GLY A 9 2.96 -9.39 18.19
CA GLY A 9 3.01 -8.02 18.65
C GLY A 9 1.95 -7.14 17.99
N ARG A 10 1.51 -6.10 18.71
CA ARG A 10 0.64 -5.05 18.14
C ARG A 10 1.29 -4.47 16.87
N PRO A 11 0.55 -4.35 15.76
CA PRO A 11 1.09 -3.74 14.53
C PRO A 11 1.63 -2.35 14.80
N ARG A 12 2.85 -2.09 14.34
CA ARG A 12 3.54 -0.81 14.48
C ARG A 12 4.53 -0.60 13.35
N ILE A 13 4.83 0.65 13.06
CA ILE A 13 5.93 1.02 12.15
C ILE A 13 7.22 1.24 12.93
N ASP A 14 8.35 0.98 12.29
CA ASP A 14 9.65 1.28 12.86
C ASP A 14 9.91 2.80 12.79
N PRO A 15 10.17 3.49 13.91
CA PRO A 15 10.42 4.93 13.91
C PRO A 15 11.70 5.33 13.15
N ALA A 16 12.64 4.41 12.93
CA ALA A 16 13.89 4.68 12.22
C ALA A 16 13.69 5.16 10.78
N PHE A 17 12.55 4.87 10.18
CA PHE A 17 12.22 5.36 8.83
C PHE A 17 12.11 6.90 8.74
N VAL A 18 11.76 7.57 9.81
CA VAL A 18 11.51 9.04 9.82
C VAL A 18 12.80 9.84 9.92
N GLY A 19 13.88 9.22 10.37
CA GLY A 19 15.19 9.89 10.51
C GLY A 19 16.00 9.83 9.21
N ALA A 20 16.62 10.94 8.83
CA ALA A 20 17.62 10.95 7.77
C ALA A 20 18.80 10.05 8.20
N GLY A 21 18.95 8.88 7.56
CA GLY A 21 20.08 7.98 7.81
C GLY A 21 19.74 6.66 8.49
N GLY A 22 18.47 6.26 8.57
CA GLY A 22 18.13 4.91 9.03
C GLY A 22 18.74 3.84 8.11
N ALA A 23 19.52 2.93 8.67
CA ALA A 23 20.27 1.88 7.95
C ALA A 23 19.40 0.94 7.09
N ALA A 24 18.07 1.06 7.17
CA ALA A 24 17.10 0.22 6.46
C ALA A 24 16.56 0.84 5.16
N LEU A 25 16.83 2.12 4.89
CA LEU A 25 16.33 2.81 3.71
C LEU A 25 17.26 2.57 2.51
N HIS A 26 16.70 2.02 1.47
CA HIS A 26 17.35 1.85 0.17
C HIS A 26 16.76 2.84 -0.83
N HIS A 27 17.57 3.82 -1.24
CA HIS A 27 17.21 4.77 -2.29
C HIS A 27 17.84 4.34 -3.62
N VAL A 28 17.04 4.34 -4.68
CA VAL A 28 17.48 4.01 -6.04
C VAL A 28 17.06 5.13 -6.96
N ASP A 29 18.03 5.78 -7.59
CA ASP A 29 17.77 6.74 -8.68
C ASP A 29 17.45 5.94 -9.96
N LEU A 30 16.31 6.22 -10.55
CA LEU A 30 15.83 5.60 -11.81
C LEU A 30 16.10 6.51 -13.01
N GLY A 31 16.72 7.66 -12.81
CA GLY A 31 17.00 8.65 -13.86
C GLY A 31 15.81 9.57 -14.16
N ARG A 32 16.09 10.69 -14.80
CA ARG A 32 15.09 11.71 -15.24
C ARG A 32 14.23 12.25 -14.08
N GLY A 33 14.78 12.30 -12.86
CA GLY A 33 14.06 12.76 -11.67
C GLY A 33 13.13 11.70 -11.05
N ALA A 34 13.08 10.49 -11.58
CA ALA A 34 12.37 9.37 -10.97
C ALA A 34 13.28 8.63 -9.97
N TRP A 35 12.70 8.19 -8.88
CA TRP A 35 13.42 7.45 -7.85
C TRP A 35 12.49 6.49 -7.11
N LEU A 36 13.08 5.56 -6.39
CA LEU A 36 12.39 4.59 -5.57
C LEU A 36 13.08 4.48 -4.20
N GLU A 37 12.29 4.46 -3.14
CA GLU A 37 12.78 4.14 -1.80
C GLU A 37 12.13 2.86 -1.28
N ARG A 38 12.93 2.02 -0.67
CA ARG A 38 12.50 0.76 -0.06
C ARG A 38 13.02 0.64 1.37
N VAL A 39 12.14 0.28 2.27
CA VAL A 39 12.47 -0.01 3.67
C VAL A 39 12.00 -1.42 4.00
N SER A 40 12.93 -2.32 4.27
CA SER A 40 12.62 -3.69 4.70
C SER A 40 12.31 -3.71 6.19
N GLY A 41 11.31 -4.52 6.57
CA GLY A 41 10.95 -4.70 7.99
C GLY A 41 10.32 -3.48 8.67
N TRP A 42 9.95 -2.45 7.93
CA TRP A 42 9.38 -1.22 8.49
C TRP A 42 8.04 -1.42 9.21
N LEU A 43 7.16 -2.25 8.65
CA LEU A 43 5.87 -2.59 9.26
C LEU A 43 5.96 -3.91 10.00
N HIS A 44 5.97 -3.86 11.32
CA HIS A 44 5.84 -5.04 12.18
C HIS A 44 4.37 -5.45 12.31
N GLY A 45 4.10 -6.75 12.40
CA GLY A 45 2.73 -7.27 12.52
C GLY A 45 1.91 -7.11 11.23
N HIS A 46 2.56 -7.06 10.08
CA HIS A 46 1.94 -6.88 8.76
C HIS A 46 0.85 -7.91 8.46
N GLU A 47 1.01 -9.15 8.92
CA GLU A 47 -0.02 -10.19 8.77
C GLU A 47 -1.34 -9.82 9.46
N THR A 48 -1.26 -9.26 10.66
CA THR A 48 -2.44 -8.79 11.39
C THR A 48 -3.13 -7.66 10.64
N VAL A 49 -2.34 -6.71 10.11
CA VAL A 49 -2.87 -5.62 9.28
C VAL A 49 -3.52 -6.16 8.02
N PHE A 50 -2.86 -7.08 7.32
CA PHE A 50 -3.39 -7.73 6.12
C PHE A 50 -4.75 -8.39 6.38
N ARG A 51 -4.85 -9.21 7.44
CA ARG A 51 -6.10 -9.88 7.81
C ARG A 51 -7.19 -8.89 8.19
N SER A 52 -6.83 -7.81 8.89
CA SER A 52 -7.77 -6.75 9.27
C SER A 52 -8.32 -6.05 8.02
N VAL A 53 -7.46 -5.59 7.14
CA VAL A 53 -7.86 -4.94 5.88
C VAL A 53 -8.71 -5.87 5.03
N ARG A 54 -8.28 -7.12 4.86
CA ARG A 54 -9.00 -8.11 4.06
C ARG A 54 -10.42 -8.34 4.56
N ARG A 55 -10.65 -8.33 5.88
CA ARG A 55 -11.97 -8.57 6.48
C ARG A 55 -12.85 -7.33 6.54
N SER A 56 -12.27 -6.16 6.77
CA SER A 56 -13.04 -4.93 7.00
C SER A 56 -13.41 -4.20 5.71
N ALA A 57 -12.61 -4.35 4.66
CA ALA A 57 -12.82 -3.64 3.42
C ALA A 57 -14.07 -4.11 2.67
N ARG A 58 -14.86 -3.16 2.21
CA ARG A 58 -15.91 -3.40 1.21
C ARG A 58 -15.27 -3.46 -0.18
N TRP A 59 -14.88 -4.66 -0.54
CA TRP A 59 -14.22 -4.92 -1.81
C TRP A 59 -15.16 -4.73 -2.99
N ARG A 60 -14.72 -3.99 -3.98
CA ARG A 60 -15.46 -3.69 -5.21
C ARG A 60 -14.75 -4.30 -6.41
N SER A 61 -15.51 -4.96 -7.26
CA SER A 61 -15.09 -5.28 -8.61
C SER A 61 -15.22 -4.03 -9.47
N ALA A 62 -14.21 -3.75 -10.29
CA ALA A 62 -14.28 -2.70 -11.29
C ALA A 62 -14.41 -3.34 -12.68
N GLU A 63 -15.21 -2.70 -13.52
CA GLU A 63 -15.31 -3.03 -14.94
C GLU A 63 -14.66 -1.91 -15.75
N ARG A 64 -13.95 -2.26 -16.78
CA ARG A 64 -13.35 -1.31 -17.70
C ARG A 64 -13.78 -1.61 -19.12
N LYS A 65 -14.25 -0.59 -19.81
CA LYS A 65 -14.49 -0.68 -21.24
C LYS A 65 -13.13 -0.70 -21.96
N MET A 66 -12.85 -1.82 -22.64
CA MET A 66 -11.68 -1.96 -23.51
C MET A 66 -12.20 -2.21 -24.93
N TYR A 67 -12.01 -1.21 -25.80
CA TYR A 67 -12.59 -1.21 -27.14
C TYR A 67 -14.12 -1.38 -27.07
N ASP A 68 -14.68 -2.40 -27.69
CA ASP A 68 -16.12 -2.68 -27.73
C ASP A 68 -16.61 -3.65 -26.64
N ARG A 69 -15.74 -4.03 -25.71
CA ARG A 69 -16.06 -5.00 -24.65
C ARG A 69 -15.89 -4.38 -23.27
N VAL A 70 -16.81 -4.72 -22.37
CA VAL A 70 -16.65 -4.47 -20.95
C VAL A 70 -15.91 -5.66 -20.34
N VAL A 71 -14.75 -5.41 -19.76
CA VAL A 71 -13.91 -6.45 -19.15
C VAL A 71 -13.82 -6.18 -17.66
N ALA A 72 -14.06 -7.20 -16.85
CA ALA A 72 -13.82 -7.10 -15.41
C ALA A 72 -12.33 -6.91 -15.14
N VAL A 73 -12.01 -5.93 -14.30
CA VAL A 73 -10.63 -5.74 -13.83
C VAL A 73 -10.28 -6.93 -12.93
N PRO A 74 -9.24 -7.70 -13.23
CA PRO A 74 -8.92 -8.93 -12.52
C PRO A 74 -8.23 -8.65 -11.17
N ARG A 75 -8.91 -7.94 -10.29
CA ARG A 75 -8.59 -7.68 -8.89
C ARG A 75 -9.75 -6.95 -8.23
N LEU A 76 -9.83 -7.02 -6.92
CA LEU A 76 -10.78 -6.21 -6.15
C LEU A 76 -10.07 -4.97 -5.59
N MET A 77 -10.81 -3.89 -5.47
CA MET A 77 -10.31 -2.60 -4.97
C MET A 77 -11.13 -2.11 -3.78
N ALA A 78 -10.47 -1.44 -2.87
CA ALA A 78 -11.11 -0.69 -1.79
C ALA A 78 -10.38 0.64 -1.56
N ARG A 79 -11.13 1.71 -1.31
CA ARG A 79 -10.61 3.04 -0.97
C ARG A 79 -10.68 3.26 0.53
N PHE A 80 -9.76 4.02 1.06
CA PHE A 80 -9.70 4.35 2.49
C PHE A 80 -9.98 5.84 2.70
N PRO A 81 -10.84 6.20 3.64
CA PRO A 81 -11.62 5.36 4.58
C PRO A 81 -12.99 4.91 4.04
N GLU A 82 -13.39 5.30 2.84
CA GLU A 82 -14.76 5.22 2.30
C GLU A 82 -15.31 3.79 2.29
N ASP A 83 -14.46 2.81 2.00
CA ASP A 83 -14.83 1.40 1.96
C ASP A 83 -14.61 0.66 3.30
N GLY A 84 -14.59 1.42 4.41
CA GLY A 84 -14.62 0.87 5.77
C GLY A 84 -13.31 0.25 6.24
N VAL A 85 -12.21 0.55 5.57
CA VAL A 85 -10.90 0.06 5.98
C VAL A 85 -10.32 0.93 7.06
N GLY A 86 -10.16 0.36 8.24
CA GLY A 86 -9.57 1.04 9.37
C GLY A 86 -8.66 0.13 10.17
N HIS A 87 -7.37 0.44 10.18
CA HIS A 87 -6.44 -0.05 11.19
C HIS A 87 -5.58 1.12 11.65
N PRO A 88 -5.38 1.35 12.97
CA PRO A 88 -4.64 2.50 13.47
C PRO A 88 -3.27 2.70 12.83
N VAL A 89 -2.55 1.61 12.56
CA VAL A 89 -1.22 1.66 11.93
C VAL A 89 -1.25 2.31 10.54
N LEU A 90 -2.37 2.27 9.81
CA LEU A 90 -2.48 2.93 8.50
C LEU A 90 -2.46 4.45 8.63
N THR A 91 -2.94 4.97 9.75
CA THR A 91 -2.80 6.39 10.09
C THR A 91 -1.36 6.72 10.47
N ASP A 92 -0.71 5.88 11.24
CA ASP A 92 0.70 6.05 11.61
C ASP A 92 1.60 6.05 10.36
N ILE A 93 1.32 5.16 9.40
CA ILE A 93 1.99 5.11 8.09
C ILE A 93 1.83 6.44 7.34
N ALA A 94 0.59 6.93 7.20
CA ALA A 94 0.33 8.18 6.50
C ALA A 94 1.04 9.37 7.16
N GLN A 95 1.02 9.44 8.48
CA GLN A 95 1.74 10.49 9.23
C GLN A 95 3.26 10.40 9.05
N ALA A 96 3.82 9.20 9.05
CA ALA A 96 5.25 9.00 8.82
C ALA A 96 5.66 9.44 7.40
N LEU A 97 4.87 9.11 6.39
CA LEU A 97 5.09 9.56 5.01
C LEU A 97 4.96 11.08 4.88
N THR A 98 3.97 11.68 5.54
CA THR A 98 3.82 13.15 5.58
C THR A 98 5.05 13.83 6.18
N ARG A 99 5.55 13.31 7.31
CA ARG A 99 6.76 13.86 7.93
C ARG A 99 7.99 13.73 7.03
N ARG A 100 8.10 12.63 6.31
CA ARG A 100 9.27 12.38 5.46
C ARG A 100 9.26 13.21 4.17
N TYR A 101 8.10 13.25 3.48
CA TYR A 101 8.01 13.82 2.14
C TYR A 101 7.35 15.20 2.10
N GLY A 102 6.84 15.69 3.22
CA GLY A 102 6.20 17.01 3.31
C GLY A 102 4.84 17.09 2.59
N TYR A 103 4.23 15.96 2.24
CA TYR A 103 2.97 15.90 1.51
C TYR A 103 1.86 15.37 2.43
N ALA A 104 0.73 16.08 2.52
CA ALA A 104 -0.33 15.77 3.48
C ALA A 104 -1.54 15.02 2.88
N ASP A 105 -1.80 15.20 1.59
CA ASP A 105 -3.00 14.65 0.93
C ASP A 105 -2.73 13.26 0.33
N TRP A 106 -2.64 12.25 1.20
CA TRP A 106 -2.43 10.87 0.79
C TRP A 106 -3.76 10.20 0.44
N SER A 107 -4.01 9.95 -0.85
CA SER A 107 -5.01 8.99 -1.28
C SER A 107 -4.55 7.57 -0.96
N ARG A 108 -5.41 6.79 -0.33
CA ARG A 108 -5.09 5.42 0.10
C ARG A 108 -6.08 4.44 -0.50
N SER A 109 -5.55 3.37 -1.05
CA SER A 109 -6.37 2.28 -1.58
C SER A 109 -5.68 0.93 -1.36
N ALA A 110 -6.46 -0.14 -1.42
CA ALA A 110 -5.94 -1.50 -1.44
C ALA A 110 -6.42 -2.22 -2.69
N ALA A 111 -5.55 -3.07 -3.22
CA ALA A 111 -5.88 -4.02 -4.26
C ALA A 111 -5.77 -5.43 -3.69
N LEU A 112 -6.82 -6.23 -3.86
CA LEU A 112 -6.81 -7.64 -3.46
C LEU A 112 -6.67 -8.51 -4.70
N TYR A 113 -5.57 -9.22 -4.78
CA TYR A 113 -5.32 -10.29 -5.75
C TYR A 113 -5.70 -11.60 -5.08
N ARG A 114 -6.77 -12.23 -5.55
CA ARG A 114 -7.40 -13.38 -4.88
C ARG A 114 -6.64 -14.67 -5.12
N ASP A 115 -6.11 -14.81 -6.34
CA ASP A 115 -5.31 -15.95 -6.79
C ASP A 115 -4.47 -15.57 -8.02
N GLY A 116 -3.78 -16.54 -8.62
CA GLY A 116 -2.88 -16.29 -9.76
C GLY A 116 -3.56 -15.87 -11.07
N ARG A 117 -4.88 -15.78 -11.12
CA ARG A 117 -5.65 -15.25 -12.25
C ARG A 117 -5.87 -13.75 -12.14
N ASP A 118 -5.75 -13.19 -10.95
CA ASP A 118 -5.82 -11.75 -10.74
C ASP A 118 -4.49 -11.10 -11.12
N SER A 119 -4.57 -9.99 -11.83
CA SER A 119 -3.39 -9.32 -12.38
C SER A 119 -3.61 -7.82 -12.58
N VAL A 120 -2.55 -7.12 -12.90
CA VAL A 120 -2.57 -5.77 -13.44
C VAL A 120 -1.61 -5.70 -14.61
N ALA A 121 -2.08 -5.16 -15.72
CA ALA A 121 -1.22 -4.92 -16.89
C ALA A 121 -0.21 -3.79 -16.58
N PHE A 122 0.95 -3.83 -17.22
CA PHE A 122 1.90 -2.72 -17.19
C PHE A 122 1.20 -1.45 -17.67
N HIS A 123 1.32 -0.39 -16.90
CA HIS A 123 0.71 0.91 -17.20
C HIS A 123 1.51 2.02 -16.56
N GLY A 124 1.40 3.22 -17.10
CA GLY A 124 1.84 4.43 -16.42
C GLY A 124 0.70 5.03 -15.62
N ASP A 125 0.98 5.47 -14.42
CA ASP A 125 0.03 6.24 -13.62
C ASP A 125 -0.05 7.66 -14.17
N ARG A 126 -1.13 7.95 -14.89
CA ARG A 126 -1.45 9.32 -15.25
C ARG A 126 -2.13 9.96 -14.04
N MET A 127 -1.35 10.62 -13.22
CA MET A 127 -1.91 11.56 -12.25
C MET A 127 -2.59 12.65 -13.06
N GLY A 128 -3.92 12.65 -13.06
CA GLY A 128 -4.68 13.70 -13.73
C GLY A 128 -4.22 15.04 -13.19
N ALA A 129 -3.78 15.94 -14.07
CA ALA A 129 -3.56 17.31 -13.67
C ALA A 129 -4.91 17.83 -13.14
N GLN A 130 -4.99 18.02 -11.84
CA GLN A 130 -6.07 18.80 -11.25
C GLN A 130 -5.85 20.23 -11.74
N ARG A 131 -6.71 20.64 -12.66
CA ARG A 131 -6.84 22.04 -13.06
C ARG A 131 -7.67 22.77 -12.01
#